data_e463abd3188f098d948af0a483f86cf0
#
_entry.id   e463abd3188f098d948af0a483f86cf0
#
_cell.length_a   1.000
_cell.length_b   1.000
_cell.length_c   1.000
_cell.angle_alpha   90.00
_cell.angle_beta   90.00
_cell.angle_gamma   90.00
#
_symmetry.space_group_name_H-M   'P 1'
#
loop_
_entity.id
_entity.type
_entity.pdbx_description
1 polymer ?
#
loop_
_entity_poly.entity_id
_entity_poly.type
_entity_poly.pdbx_seq_one_letter_code
_entity_poly.pdbx_strand_id
1 'polypeptide(L)'
;MSILERGLGVGELLTSMSQRDQLVALARTLHREGYNDHATGHITIRQPNNTFLVNPFELTWDELRSSDILEMDDQGNQLSGKYSITPAITLHIELHKARHDLHVALHGHPQWATAWASALRIPPIYDQTSALAGNNVVLYNAYGGSVDAVEQARSAVLAMGTSHTALLAHHGVFVAAESVSLAYMWASTIEWRARRAWQVEALGGTKSIDDKVVESLHEFVISNISQFPTFEAAIRAELRHDPNMFA
;
A
#
# COMPACT_ATOMS: atom_id res chain seq x y z
N MET A 1 10.98 24.92 -14.33
CA MET A 1 10.79 25.00 -12.87
C MET A 1 10.51 23.60 -12.39
N SER A 2 11.34 23.08 -11.51
CA SER A 2 11.11 21.74 -10.94
C SER A 2 9.85 21.74 -10.05
N ILE A 3 9.25 20.57 -9.83
CA ILE A 3 8.09 20.41 -8.92
C ILE A 3 8.39 21.00 -7.53
N LEU A 4 9.65 20.91 -7.07
CA LEU A 4 10.10 21.46 -5.79
C LEU A 4 10.10 22.99 -5.72
N GLU A 5 10.20 23.68 -6.86
CA GLU A 5 10.25 25.14 -6.93
C GLU A 5 8.87 25.80 -6.99
N ARG A 6 7.79 25.03 -7.17
CA ARG A 6 6.44 25.56 -7.39
C ARG A 6 5.73 26.05 -6.13
N GLY A 7 6.22 25.69 -4.94
CA GLY A 7 5.57 26.07 -3.68
C GLY A 7 4.11 25.60 -3.59
N LEU A 8 3.81 24.42 -4.14
CA LEU A 8 2.46 23.89 -4.25
C LEU A 8 1.81 23.72 -2.89
N GLY A 9 0.54 24.07 -2.78
CA GLY A 9 -0.29 23.81 -1.61
C GLY A 9 -0.52 22.31 -1.37
N VAL A 10 -1.09 21.98 -0.23
CA VAL A 10 -1.45 20.59 0.10
C VAL A 10 -2.50 20.09 -0.92
N GLY A 11 -2.27 18.92 -1.50
CA GLY A 11 -3.12 18.31 -2.54
C GLY A 11 -2.76 18.69 -3.97
N GLU A 12 -2.03 19.78 -4.20
CA GLU A 12 -1.69 20.26 -5.55
C GLU A 12 -0.59 19.44 -6.21
N LEU A 13 0.36 18.92 -5.45
CA LEU A 13 1.44 18.11 -6.00
C LEU A 13 0.87 16.84 -6.63
N LEU A 14 0.06 16.12 -5.91
CA LEU A 14 -0.50 14.85 -6.36
C LEU A 14 -1.43 15.02 -7.56
N THR A 15 -2.27 16.06 -7.58
CA THR A 15 -3.16 16.35 -8.71
C THR A 15 -2.42 16.78 -9.98
N SER A 16 -1.19 17.27 -9.85
CA SER A 16 -0.34 17.63 -11.00
C SER A 16 0.40 16.44 -11.63
N MET A 17 0.35 15.26 -11.00
CA MET A 17 1.08 14.06 -11.40
C MET A 17 0.20 13.15 -12.27
N SER A 18 0.82 12.50 -13.28
CA SER A 18 0.18 11.40 -14.00
C SER A 18 -0.04 10.20 -13.05
N GLN A 19 -0.94 9.28 -13.41
CA GLN A 19 -1.14 8.08 -12.59
C GLN A 19 0.09 7.15 -12.59
N ARG A 20 0.92 7.16 -13.65
CA ARG A 20 2.22 6.48 -13.66
C ARG A 20 3.18 7.09 -12.63
N ASP A 21 3.25 8.41 -12.56
CA ASP A 21 4.06 9.12 -11.56
C ASP A 21 3.56 8.84 -10.14
N GLN A 22 2.24 8.78 -9.95
CA GLN A 22 1.63 8.46 -8.66
C GLN A 22 1.98 7.03 -8.22
N LEU A 23 1.99 6.06 -9.13
CA LEU A 23 2.39 4.68 -8.83
C LEU A 23 3.87 4.62 -8.44
N VAL A 24 4.75 5.26 -9.21
CA VAL A 24 6.19 5.34 -8.90
C VAL A 24 6.41 6.01 -7.55
N ALA A 25 5.74 7.14 -7.30
CA ALA A 25 5.84 7.83 -6.03
C ALA A 25 5.41 6.94 -4.85
N LEU A 26 4.29 6.20 -5.00
CA LEU A 26 3.79 5.27 -3.99
C LEU A 26 4.81 4.16 -3.71
N ALA A 27 5.34 3.52 -4.75
CA ALA A 27 6.31 2.44 -4.61
C ALA A 27 7.60 2.93 -3.92
N ARG A 28 8.20 4.01 -4.42
CA ARG A 28 9.48 4.53 -3.90
C ARG A 28 9.36 5.04 -2.47
N THR A 29 8.27 5.73 -2.14
CA THR A 29 8.05 6.22 -0.77
C THR A 29 7.81 5.05 0.19
N LEU A 30 7.05 4.03 -0.20
CA LEU A 30 6.84 2.84 0.63
C LEU A 30 8.10 1.99 0.77
N HIS A 31 8.98 1.94 -0.23
CA HIS A 31 10.29 1.32 -0.09
C HIS A 31 11.07 1.91 1.11
N ARG A 32 11.02 3.25 1.30
CA ARG A 32 11.63 3.91 2.46
C ARG A 32 10.92 3.62 3.77
N GLU A 33 9.63 3.32 3.73
CA GLU A 33 8.83 2.94 4.91
C GLU A 33 8.99 1.47 5.31
N GLY A 34 9.85 0.71 4.62
CA GLY A 34 10.14 -0.68 4.96
C GLY A 34 9.58 -1.73 4.02
N TYR A 35 8.95 -1.34 2.91
CA TYR A 35 8.52 -2.24 1.83
C TYR A 35 9.67 -2.49 0.85
N ASN A 36 10.77 -3.00 1.36
CA ASN A 36 12.04 -3.12 0.62
C ASN A 36 12.57 -4.56 0.57
N ASP A 37 11.68 -5.54 0.60
CA ASP A 37 12.01 -6.94 0.47
C ASP A 37 12.25 -7.32 -1.00
N HIS A 38 13.46 -7.07 -1.51
CA HIS A 38 13.89 -7.44 -2.88
C HIS A 38 12.92 -6.87 -3.96
N ALA A 39 12.66 -7.63 -5.02
CA ALA A 39 11.75 -7.27 -6.11
C ALA A 39 10.38 -7.97 -6.00
N THR A 40 9.84 -8.16 -4.78
CA THR A 40 8.68 -9.03 -4.56
C THR A 40 7.34 -8.30 -4.42
N GLY A 41 7.37 -6.98 -4.22
CA GLY A 41 6.15 -6.19 -4.06
C GLY A 41 5.48 -5.82 -5.37
N HIS A 42 4.15 -5.70 -5.36
CA HIS A 42 3.40 -5.25 -6.53
C HIS A 42 2.25 -4.32 -6.16
N ILE A 43 2.03 -3.33 -7.04
CA ILE A 43 1.01 -2.29 -6.92
C ILE A 43 0.21 -2.24 -8.20
N THR A 44 -1.11 -2.10 -8.08
CA THR A 44 -1.99 -1.81 -9.21
C THR A 44 -2.77 -0.54 -8.98
N ILE A 45 -2.95 0.26 -10.05
CA ILE A 45 -3.86 1.42 -10.08
C ILE A 45 -4.86 1.23 -11.21
N ARG A 46 -6.16 1.21 -10.87
CA ARG A 46 -7.25 1.09 -11.85
C ARG A 46 -7.31 2.34 -12.73
N GLN A 47 -7.48 2.12 -14.04
CA GLN A 47 -7.67 3.17 -15.04
C GLN A 47 -9.15 3.33 -15.39
N PRO A 48 -9.59 4.49 -15.93
CA PRO A 48 -11.00 4.73 -16.30
C PRO A 48 -11.56 3.74 -17.33
N ASN A 49 -10.72 3.18 -18.21
CA ASN A 49 -11.09 2.19 -19.24
C ASN A 49 -11.10 0.74 -18.73
N ASN A 50 -11.03 0.56 -17.39
CA ASN A 50 -10.93 -0.73 -16.70
C ASN A 50 -9.65 -1.52 -17.04
N THR A 51 -8.58 -0.84 -17.47
CA THR A 51 -7.23 -1.38 -17.44
C THR A 51 -6.55 -1.03 -16.12
N PHE A 52 -5.34 -1.53 -15.90
CA PHE A 52 -4.60 -1.29 -14.67
C PHE A 52 -3.15 -0.95 -14.99
N LEU A 53 -2.62 0.07 -14.32
CA LEU A 53 -1.18 0.26 -14.24
C LEU A 53 -0.61 -0.69 -13.19
N VAL A 54 0.56 -1.24 -13.46
CA VAL A 54 1.26 -2.16 -12.55
C VAL A 54 2.78 -1.96 -12.65
N ASN A 55 3.48 -2.06 -11.52
CA ASN A 55 4.94 -2.05 -11.53
C ASN A 55 5.50 -3.34 -12.11
N PRO A 56 6.66 -3.29 -12.78
CA PRO A 56 7.33 -4.48 -13.30
C PRO A 56 7.79 -5.42 -12.18
N PHE A 57 7.88 -6.71 -12.51
CA PHE A 57 8.34 -7.75 -11.59
C PHE A 57 9.87 -7.72 -11.39
N GLU A 58 10.62 -7.29 -12.41
CA GLU A 58 12.09 -7.38 -12.43
C GLU A 58 12.77 -6.22 -11.69
N LEU A 59 12.04 -5.15 -11.34
CA LEU A 59 12.62 -3.95 -10.74
C LEU A 59 12.24 -3.81 -9.27
N THR A 60 13.21 -3.35 -8.47
CA THR A 60 12.94 -2.95 -7.08
C THR A 60 12.20 -1.62 -7.05
N TRP A 61 11.44 -1.39 -5.98
CA TRP A 61 10.58 -0.20 -5.91
C TRP A 61 11.36 1.13 -5.88
N ASP A 62 12.59 1.14 -5.39
CA ASP A 62 13.43 2.35 -5.30
C ASP A 62 14.07 2.76 -6.64
N GLU A 63 14.14 1.85 -7.62
CA GLU A 63 14.68 2.16 -8.95
C GLU A 63 13.62 2.51 -10.01
N LEU A 64 12.32 2.31 -9.68
CA LEU A 64 11.21 2.52 -10.62
C LEU A 64 11.18 3.92 -11.21
N ARG A 65 10.90 4.01 -12.52
CA ARG A 65 10.61 5.22 -13.30
C ARG A 65 9.21 5.14 -13.90
N SER A 66 8.63 6.27 -14.25
CA SER A 66 7.29 6.30 -14.87
C SER A 66 7.25 5.58 -16.21
N SER A 67 8.37 5.59 -16.96
CA SER A 67 8.54 4.85 -18.21
C SER A 67 8.59 3.32 -18.04
N ASP A 68 8.82 2.81 -16.83
CA ASP A 68 8.88 1.37 -16.54
C ASP A 68 7.51 0.76 -16.27
N ILE A 69 6.53 1.58 -15.89
CA ILE A 69 5.20 1.12 -15.48
C ILE A 69 4.47 0.45 -16.66
N LEU A 70 3.93 -0.74 -16.38
CA LEU A 70 3.20 -1.56 -17.33
C LEU A 70 1.71 -1.20 -17.33
N GLU A 71 1.00 -1.62 -18.37
CA GLU A 71 -0.45 -1.61 -18.41
C GLU A 71 -0.96 -3.02 -18.70
N MET A 72 -2.00 -3.45 -18.00
CA MET A 72 -2.68 -4.73 -18.19
C MET A 72 -4.20 -4.56 -18.29
N ASP A 73 -4.87 -5.54 -18.88
CA ASP A 73 -6.33 -5.64 -18.86
C ASP A 73 -6.84 -6.26 -17.54
N ASP A 74 -8.15 -6.39 -17.40
CA ASP A 74 -8.82 -6.96 -16.23
C ASP A 74 -8.70 -8.50 -16.12
N GLN A 75 -8.06 -9.13 -17.11
CA GLN A 75 -7.70 -10.56 -17.08
C GLN A 75 -6.21 -10.76 -16.71
N GLY A 76 -5.43 -9.70 -16.62
CA GLY A 76 -3.99 -9.75 -16.35
C GLY A 76 -3.12 -9.88 -17.59
N ASN A 77 -3.67 -9.75 -18.80
CA ASN A 77 -2.88 -9.73 -20.00
C ASN A 77 -2.18 -8.38 -20.15
N GLN A 78 -0.88 -8.42 -20.39
CA GLN A 78 -0.08 -7.22 -20.59
C GLN A 78 -0.44 -6.53 -21.90
N LEU A 79 -0.81 -5.25 -21.83
CA LEU A 79 -1.15 -4.42 -22.98
C LEU A 79 0.04 -3.57 -23.44
N SER A 80 0.87 -3.11 -22.50
CA SER A 80 2.05 -2.29 -22.80
C SER A 80 3.14 -2.44 -21.75
N GLY A 81 4.37 -2.05 -22.14
CA GLY A 81 5.56 -2.06 -21.28
C GLY A 81 6.60 -3.11 -21.72
N LYS A 82 7.84 -2.95 -21.25
CA LYS A 82 8.99 -3.77 -21.68
C LYS A 82 9.35 -4.90 -20.71
N TYR A 83 8.84 -4.84 -19.48
CA TYR A 83 9.09 -5.82 -18.41
C TYR A 83 7.91 -6.77 -18.27
N SER A 84 7.97 -7.71 -17.33
CA SER A 84 6.95 -8.71 -17.06
C SER A 84 6.04 -8.30 -15.89
N ILE A 85 4.78 -8.73 -15.94
CA ILE A 85 3.87 -8.67 -14.79
C ILE A 85 4.20 -9.83 -13.85
N THR A 86 4.11 -9.59 -12.54
CA THR A 86 4.31 -10.65 -11.54
C THR A 86 3.28 -11.79 -11.70
N PRO A 87 3.68 -13.07 -11.54
CA PRO A 87 2.74 -14.19 -11.52
C PRO A 87 1.67 -14.08 -10.41
N ALA A 88 1.99 -13.38 -9.32
CA ALA A 88 1.07 -13.19 -8.19
C ALA A 88 0.01 -12.10 -8.41
N ILE A 89 -0.14 -11.57 -9.63
CA ILE A 89 -1.11 -10.52 -9.97
C ILE A 89 -2.57 -10.96 -9.76
N THR A 90 -2.81 -12.27 -9.72
CA THR A 90 -4.15 -12.86 -9.54
C THR A 90 -4.87 -12.31 -8.30
N LEU A 91 -4.14 -12.05 -7.20
CA LEU A 91 -4.72 -11.45 -6.00
C LEU A 91 -5.34 -10.07 -6.27
N HIS A 92 -4.66 -9.23 -7.07
CA HIS A 92 -5.15 -7.90 -7.45
C HIS A 92 -6.34 -7.99 -8.38
N ILE A 93 -6.31 -8.89 -9.36
CA ILE A 93 -7.40 -9.11 -10.30
C ILE A 93 -8.67 -9.50 -9.55
N GLU A 94 -8.60 -10.47 -8.65
CA GLU A 94 -9.76 -10.94 -7.88
C GLU A 94 -10.25 -9.85 -6.91
N LEU A 95 -9.36 -9.04 -6.30
CA LEU A 95 -9.78 -7.89 -5.51
C LEU A 95 -10.54 -6.87 -6.34
N HIS A 96 -9.97 -6.45 -7.46
CA HIS A 96 -10.59 -5.43 -8.31
C HIS A 96 -11.91 -5.88 -8.94
N LYS A 97 -12.12 -7.20 -9.14
CA LYS A 97 -13.41 -7.78 -9.54
C LYS A 97 -14.43 -7.72 -8.40
N ALA A 98 -14.02 -7.95 -7.16
CA ALA A 98 -14.91 -7.98 -6.00
C ALA A 98 -15.21 -6.58 -5.44
N ARG A 99 -14.27 -5.63 -5.57
CA ARG A 99 -14.30 -4.32 -4.93
C ARG A 99 -14.11 -3.21 -5.98
N HIS A 100 -15.19 -2.83 -6.64
CA HIS A 100 -15.18 -1.76 -7.66
C HIS A 100 -14.97 -0.35 -7.06
N ASP A 101 -15.19 -0.20 -5.78
CA ASP A 101 -14.94 1.01 -5.00
C ASP A 101 -13.44 1.30 -4.80
N LEU A 102 -12.58 0.30 -4.92
CA LEU A 102 -11.14 0.44 -4.69
C LEU A 102 -10.40 0.77 -5.99
N HIS A 103 -9.55 1.79 -5.90
CA HIS A 103 -8.75 2.29 -7.02
C HIS A 103 -7.32 1.74 -7.03
N VAL A 104 -6.75 1.51 -5.84
CA VAL A 104 -5.37 1.07 -5.66
C VAL A 104 -5.35 -0.22 -4.85
N ALA A 105 -4.52 -1.16 -5.27
CA ALA A 105 -4.17 -2.31 -4.46
C ALA A 105 -2.64 -2.47 -4.42
N LEU A 106 -2.10 -2.84 -3.28
CA LEU A 106 -0.69 -3.13 -3.12
C LEU A 106 -0.46 -4.35 -2.23
N HIS A 107 0.54 -5.13 -2.60
CA HIS A 107 1.07 -6.23 -1.80
C HIS A 107 2.56 -6.05 -1.60
N GLY A 108 3.06 -6.43 -0.44
CA GLY A 108 4.49 -6.43 -0.13
C GLY A 108 4.78 -7.08 1.21
N HIS A 109 6.07 -7.17 1.53
CA HIS A 109 6.55 -7.84 2.74
C HIS A 109 7.32 -6.86 3.64
N PRO A 110 6.66 -5.81 4.18
CA PRO A 110 7.33 -4.87 5.07
C PRO A 110 7.78 -5.59 6.35
N GLN A 111 8.92 -5.17 6.86
CA GLN A 111 9.67 -5.91 7.88
C GLN A 111 8.85 -6.25 9.13
N TRP A 112 8.15 -5.27 9.69
CA TRP A 112 7.46 -5.42 10.97
C TRP A 112 6.07 -6.04 10.82
N ALA A 113 5.28 -5.59 9.86
CA ALA A 113 3.95 -6.13 9.65
C ALA A 113 4.00 -7.59 9.20
N THR A 114 5.00 -7.97 8.38
CA THR A 114 5.24 -9.38 8.01
C THR A 114 5.60 -10.25 9.21
N ALA A 115 6.37 -9.71 10.18
CA ALA A 115 6.66 -10.43 11.42
C ALA A 115 5.39 -10.73 12.24
N TRP A 116 4.45 -9.75 12.32
CA TRP A 116 3.16 -9.96 12.99
C TRP A 116 2.26 -10.92 12.23
N ALA A 117 2.23 -10.83 10.89
CA ALA A 117 1.53 -11.80 10.04
C ALA A 117 2.04 -13.23 10.25
N SER A 118 3.37 -13.39 10.38
CA SER A 118 4.01 -14.67 10.65
C SER A 118 3.77 -15.18 12.07
N ALA A 119 3.59 -14.26 13.04
CA ALA A 119 3.17 -14.60 14.40
C ALA A 119 1.67 -14.86 14.52
N LEU A 120 0.90 -14.79 13.44
CA LEU A 120 -0.56 -14.97 13.38
C LEU A 120 -1.30 -14.01 14.33
N ARG A 121 -0.84 -12.76 14.42
CA ARG A 121 -1.38 -11.76 15.32
C ARG A 121 -1.57 -10.43 14.60
N ILE A 122 -2.63 -9.70 14.92
CA ILE A 122 -2.81 -8.30 14.54
C ILE A 122 -2.10 -7.43 15.59
N PRO A 123 -1.19 -6.52 15.21
CA PRO A 123 -0.51 -5.65 16.17
C PRO A 123 -1.52 -4.74 16.90
N PRO A 124 -1.46 -4.61 18.23
CA PRO A 124 -2.29 -3.66 18.97
C PRO A 124 -1.97 -2.20 18.63
N ILE A 125 -2.90 -1.29 18.91
CA ILE A 125 -2.72 0.16 18.70
C ILE A 125 -2.31 0.81 20.03
N TYR A 126 -1.06 1.27 20.11
CA TYR A 126 -0.50 1.86 21.32
C TYR A 126 -0.19 3.36 21.21
N ASP A 127 -0.20 3.94 19.99
CA ASP A 127 0.06 5.37 19.79
C ASP A 127 -0.87 5.98 18.76
N GLN A 128 -0.94 7.31 18.76
CA GLN A 128 -1.83 8.08 17.90
C GLN A 128 -1.57 7.83 16.40
N THR A 129 -0.30 7.74 15.97
CA THR A 129 0.04 7.48 14.57
C THR A 129 -0.48 6.12 14.13
N SER A 130 -0.37 5.09 14.96
CA SER A 130 -0.92 3.75 14.70
C SER A 130 -2.44 3.74 14.58
N ALA A 131 -3.13 4.71 15.19
CA ALA A 131 -4.59 4.82 15.16
C ALA A 131 -5.13 5.48 13.86
N LEU A 132 -4.29 6.17 13.08
CA LEU A 132 -4.73 6.91 11.90
C LEU A 132 -5.36 6.01 10.82
N ALA A 133 -4.87 4.78 10.64
CA ALA A 133 -5.46 3.79 9.73
C ALA A 133 -6.67 3.05 10.33
N GLY A 134 -7.07 3.38 11.56
CA GLY A 134 -8.16 2.70 12.22
C GLY A 134 -7.84 1.26 12.62
N ASN A 135 -8.89 0.52 12.99
CA ASN A 135 -8.78 -0.88 13.40
C ASN A 135 -9.24 -1.85 12.29
N ASN A 136 -9.37 -1.36 11.07
CA ASN A 136 -9.89 -2.10 9.91
C ASN A 136 -8.79 -2.97 9.27
N VAL A 137 -8.24 -3.89 10.08
CA VAL A 137 -7.19 -4.85 9.69
C VAL A 137 -7.69 -6.26 9.96
N VAL A 138 -7.52 -7.15 9.00
CA VAL A 138 -7.84 -8.58 9.15
C VAL A 138 -6.58 -9.43 9.09
N LEU A 139 -6.63 -10.60 9.74
CA LEU A 139 -5.64 -11.66 9.57
C LEU A 139 -6.24 -12.77 8.70
N TYR A 140 -5.71 -12.94 7.49
CA TYR A 140 -5.99 -14.09 6.64
C TYR A 140 -5.07 -15.24 7.04
N ASN A 141 -5.62 -16.18 7.83
CA ASN A 141 -4.87 -17.27 8.45
C ASN A 141 -4.94 -18.56 7.61
N ALA A 142 -4.73 -18.46 6.30
CA ALA A 142 -4.63 -19.63 5.43
C ALA A 142 -3.38 -19.45 4.53
N TYR A 143 -2.31 -20.13 4.90
CA TYR A 143 -1.08 -20.11 4.11
C TYR A 143 -1.00 -21.34 3.21
N GLY A 144 -0.99 -21.13 1.90
CA GLY A 144 -0.87 -22.17 0.88
C GLY A 144 0.32 -21.96 -0.07
N GLY A 145 1.30 -21.14 0.33
CA GLY A 145 2.39 -20.71 -0.55
C GLY A 145 2.09 -19.34 -1.19
N SER A 146 2.58 -19.11 -2.41
CA SER A 146 2.28 -17.88 -3.15
C SER A 146 0.79 -17.81 -3.50
N VAL A 147 0.21 -16.59 -3.45
CA VAL A 147 -1.22 -16.36 -3.75
C VAL A 147 -1.41 -16.15 -5.26
N ASP A 148 -0.93 -17.11 -6.05
CA ASP A 148 -1.02 -17.15 -7.52
C ASP A 148 -2.22 -17.96 -8.03
N ALA A 149 -2.72 -18.92 -7.24
CA ALA A 149 -3.93 -19.65 -7.56
C ALA A 149 -5.18 -18.81 -7.33
N VAL A 150 -6.12 -18.86 -8.28
CA VAL A 150 -7.37 -18.09 -8.26
C VAL A 150 -8.19 -18.34 -6.99
N GLU A 151 -8.28 -19.60 -6.55
CA GLU A 151 -9.02 -19.99 -5.35
C GLU A 151 -8.43 -19.40 -4.08
N GLN A 152 -7.11 -19.32 -3.96
CA GLN A 152 -6.43 -18.70 -2.83
C GLN A 152 -6.63 -17.18 -2.84
N ALA A 153 -6.50 -16.54 -4.02
CA ALA A 153 -6.75 -15.12 -4.19
C ALA A 153 -8.19 -14.75 -3.79
N ARG A 154 -9.19 -15.49 -4.26
CA ARG A 154 -10.59 -15.31 -3.88
C ARG A 154 -10.83 -15.48 -2.40
N SER A 155 -10.23 -16.50 -1.79
CA SER A 155 -10.33 -16.75 -0.35
C SER A 155 -9.74 -15.61 0.47
N ALA A 156 -8.59 -15.06 0.06
CA ALA A 156 -7.97 -13.92 0.72
C ALA A 156 -8.83 -12.63 0.57
N VAL A 157 -9.36 -12.37 -0.62
CA VAL A 157 -10.25 -11.24 -0.89
C VAL A 157 -11.56 -11.36 -0.09
N LEU A 158 -12.15 -12.55 -0.02
CA LEU A 158 -13.35 -12.82 0.78
C LEU A 158 -13.08 -12.57 2.27
N ALA A 159 -11.96 -13.05 2.79
CA ALA A 159 -11.56 -12.81 4.18
C ALA A 159 -11.28 -11.33 4.48
N MET A 160 -10.78 -10.59 3.50
CA MET A 160 -10.57 -9.15 3.63
C MET A 160 -11.91 -8.41 3.77
N GLY A 161 -12.97 -8.86 3.11
CA GLY A 161 -14.31 -8.27 3.19
C GLY A 161 -14.31 -6.79 2.83
N THR A 162 -14.75 -5.92 3.76
CA THR A 162 -14.73 -4.46 3.62
C THR A 162 -13.44 -3.83 4.16
N SER A 163 -12.52 -4.61 4.72
CA SER A 163 -11.26 -4.08 5.27
C SER A 163 -10.34 -3.53 4.17
N HIS A 164 -9.51 -2.58 4.57
CA HIS A 164 -8.51 -1.97 3.69
C HIS A 164 -7.14 -2.64 3.81
N THR A 165 -6.90 -3.40 4.88
CA THR A 165 -5.62 -4.05 5.15
C THR A 165 -5.82 -5.48 5.59
N ALA A 166 -5.11 -6.41 4.95
CA ALA A 166 -5.02 -7.79 5.36
C ALA A 166 -3.57 -8.17 5.68
N LEU A 167 -3.35 -8.76 6.84
CA LEU A 167 -2.12 -9.50 7.15
C LEU A 167 -2.29 -10.91 6.61
N LEU A 168 -1.41 -11.31 5.69
CA LEU A 168 -1.41 -12.65 5.10
C LEU A 168 -0.46 -13.53 5.92
N ALA A 169 -1.01 -14.54 6.60
CA ALA A 169 -0.26 -15.45 7.48
C ALA A 169 1.02 -15.97 6.81
N HIS A 170 2.16 -15.86 7.49
CA HIS A 170 3.49 -16.29 7.03
C HIS A 170 3.95 -15.71 5.68
N HIS A 171 3.34 -14.60 5.23
CA HIS A 171 3.61 -14.06 3.90
C HIS A 171 3.92 -12.57 3.94
N GLY A 172 2.94 -11.71 4.20
CA GLY A 172 3.13 -10.27 4.14
C GLY A 172 1.83 -9.50 4.37
N VAL A 173 1.69 -8.35 3.69
CA VAL A 173 0.49 -7.52 3.79
C VAL A 173 -0.16 -7.32 2.42
N PHE A 174 -1.47 -7.12 2.43
CA PHE A 174 -2.24 -6.69 1.28
C PHE A 174 -3.07 -5.48 1.68
N VAL A 175 -2.90 -4.36 0.97
CA VAL A 175 -3.58 -3.09 1.23
C VAL A 175 -4.34 -2.66 -0.01
N ALA A 176 -5.55 -2.16 0.18
CA ALA A 176 -6.37 -1.64 -0.89
C ALA A 176 -7.07 -0.35 -0.46
N ALA A 177 -7.22 0.59 -1.38
CA ALA A 177 -7.74 1.92 -1.07
C ALA A 177 -8.44 2.58 -2.26
N GLU A 178 -9.27 3.57 -1.96
CA GLU A 178 -9.99 4.39 -2.91
C GLU A 178 -9.11 5.44 -3.60
N SER A 179 -7.92 5.71 -3.04
CA SER A 179 -6.97 6.67 -3.59
C SER A 179 -5.53 6.31 -3.24
N VAL A 180 -4.58 6.87 -3.99
CA VAL A 180 -3.14 6.68 -3.75
C VAL A 180 -2.72 7.23 -2.38
N SER A 181 -3.31 8.35 -1.95
CA SER A 181 -3.05 8.94 -0.63
C SER A 181 -3.50 8.02 0.51
N LEU A 182 -4.67 7.39 0.38
CA LEU A 182 -5.16 6.41 1.35
C LEU A 182 -4.32 5.14 1.32
N ALA A 183 -3.93 4.65 0.13
CA ALA A 183 -3.05 3.49 0.01
C ALA A 183 -1.72 3.72 0.73
N TYR A 184 -1.09 4.88 0.55
CA TYR A 184 0.11 5.25 1.29
C TYR A 184 -0.15 5.30 2.79
N MET A 185 -1.25 5.94 3.22
CA MET A 185 -1.62 6.07 4.63
C MET A 185 -1.78 4.69 5.28
N TRP A 186 -2.56 3.81 4.67
CA TRP A 186 -2.80 2.47 5.22
C TRP A 186 -1.53 1.62 5.27
N ALA A 187 -0.75 1.63 4.19
CA ALA A 187 0.47 0.84 4.09
C ALA A 187 1.57 1.33 5.06
N SER A 188 1.84 2.63 5.11
CA SER A 188 2.84 3.19 6.04
C SER A 188 2.41 3.04 7.50
N THR A 189 1.11 3.21 7.79
CA THR A 189 0.59 3.11 9.15
C THR A 189 0.62 1.67 9.68
N ILE A 190 0.30 0.65 8.86
CA ILE A 190 0.37 -0.75 9.35
C ILE A 190 1.79 -1.15 9.70
N GLU A 191 2.79 -0.73 8.94
CA GLU A 191 4.20 -1.00 9.23
C GLU A 191 4.66 -0.24 10.48
N TRP A 192 4.29 1.05 10.61
CA TRP A 192 4.54 1.82 11.82
C TRP A 192 3.89 1.17 13.06
N ARG A 193 2.60 0.81 12.97
CA ARG A 193 1.83 0.15 14.04
C ARG A 193 2.50 -1.16 14.47
N ALA A 194 2.91 -1.97 13.52
CA ALA A 194 3.58 -3.25 13.78
C ALA A 194 4.90 -3.04 14.54
N ARG A 195 5.74 -2.12 14.08
CA ARG A 195 6.98 -1.75 14.75
C ARG A 195 6.74 -1.22 16.16
N ARG A 196 5.78 -0.29 16.31
CA ARG A 196 5.45 0.32 17.61
C ARG A 196 4.89 -0.69 18.59
N ALA A 197 4.00 -1.56 18.14
CA ALA A 197 3.44 -2.61 18.98
C ALA A 197 4.52 -3.55 19.50
N TRP A 198 5.47 -3.97 18.67
CA TRP A 198 6.61 -4.77 19.09
C TRP A 198 7.45 -4.05 20.16
N GLN A 199 7.74 -2.76 19.96
CA GLN A 199 8.53 -1.97 20.93
C GLN A 199 7.84 -1.87 22.29
N VAL A 200 6.51 -1.63 22.30
CA VAL A 200 5.74 -1.52 23.55
C VAL A 200 5.66 -2.88 24.25
N GLU A 201 5.40 -3.97 23.53
CA GLU A 201 5.36 -5.32 24.10
C GLU A 201 6.74 -5.74 24.66
N ALA A 202 7.84 -5.35 24.02
CA ALA A 202 9.19 -5.58 24.52
C ALA A 202 9.50 -4.82 25.83
N LEU A 203 8.79 -3.71 26.10
CA LEU A 203 8.87 -2.97 27.36
C LEU A 203 7.92 -3.51 28.45
N GLY A 204 7.25 -4.64 28.23
CA GLY A 204 6.30 -5.24 29.15
C GLY A 204 4.83 -5.01 28.79
N GLY A 205 4.56 -4.31 27.72
CA GLY A 205 3.20 -4.06 27.22
C GLY A 205 2.39 -3.06 28.09
N THR A 206 1.21 -2.71 27.59
CA THR A 206 0.21 -1.90 28.30
C THR A 206 -1.16 -2.10 27.66
N LYS A 207 -2.19 -1.42 28.18
CA LYS A 207 -3.49 -1.36 27.52
C LYS A 207 -3.37 -0.58 26.20
N SER A 208 -3.95 -1.12 25.11
CA SER A 208 -4.09 -0.42 23.83
C SER A 208 -5.01 0.82 23.97
N ILE A 209 -4.94 1.71 22.97
CA ILE A 209 -5.86 2.84 22.86
C ILE A 209 -7.30 2.31 22.75
N ASP A 210 -8.23 3.01 23.37
CA ASP A 210 -9.66 2.68 23.33
C ASP A 210 -10.19 2.72 21.88
N ASP A 211 -10.99 1.72 21.49
CA ASP A 211 -11.49 1.59 20.12
C ASP A 211 -12.30 2.82 19.66
N LYS A 212 -13.03 3.48 20.54
CA LYS A 212 -13.78 4.72 20.21
C LYS A 212 -12.84 5.87 19.85
N VAL A 213 -11.69 5.96 20.51
CA VAL A 213 -10.66 6.98 20.19
C VAL A 213 -10.02 6.66 18.85
N VAL A 214 -9.73 5.39 18.58
CA VAL A 214 -9.20 4.93 17.28
C VAL A 214 -10.17 5.25 16.17
N GLU A 215 -11.46 4.93 16.34
CA GLU A 215 -12.53 5.20 15.36
C GLU A 215 -12.67 6.69 15.05
N SER A 216 -12.70 7.55 16.09
CA SER A 216 -12.77 9.00 15.92
C SER A 216 -11.56 9.57 15.16
N LEU A 217 -10.34 9.08 15.45
CA LEU A 217 -9.14 9.49 14.73
C LEU A 217 -9.17 9.03 13.26
N HIS A 218 -9.61 7.83 13.01
CA HIS A 218 -9.74 7.28 11.66
C HIS A 218 -10.78 8.04 10.82
N GLU A 219 -11.95 8.31 11.37
CA GLU A 219 -12.99 9.12 10.71
C GLU A 219 -12.48 10.53 10.38
N PHE A 220 -11.72 11.15 11.31
CA PHE A 220 -11.08 12.44 11.04
C PHE A 220 -10.11 12.37 9.88
N VAL A 221 -9.27 11.32 9.77
CA VAL A 221 -8.35 11.14 8.66
C VAL A 221 -9.08 10.99 7.34
N ILE A 222 -10.09 10.10 7.27
CA ILE A 222 -10.85 9.87 6.03
C ILE A 222 -11.53 11.17 5.56
N SER A 223 -12.19 11.89 6.48
CA SER A 223 -12.90 13.12 6.16
C SER A 223 -11.99 14.26 5.70
N ASN A 224 -10.70 14.21 6.02
CA ASN A 224 -9.73 15.27 5.75
C ASN A 224 -8.51 14.82 4.94
N ILE A 225 -8.56 13.64 4.30
CA ILE A 225 -7.38 13.04 3.64
C ILE A 225 -6.73 13.96 2.61
N SER A 226 -7.52 14.77 1.90
CA SER A 226 -7.02 15.76 0.95
C SER A 226 -6.19 16.88 1.58
N GLN A 227 -6.31 17.09 2.90
CA GLN A 227 -5.57 18.07 3.68
C GLN A 227 -4.38 17.44 4.44
N PHE A 228 -4.27 16.11 4.43
CA PHE A 228 -3.15 15.41 5.04
C PHE A 228 -1.92 15.46 4.13
N PRO A 229 -0.85 16.15 4.51
CA PRO A 229 0.31 16.35 3.66
C PRO A 229 1.26 15.15 3.63
N THR A 230 0.92 14.04 4.31
CA THR A 230 1.83 12.94 4.63
C THR A 230 2.45 12.32 3.39
N PHE A 231 1.62 11.94 2.42
CA PHE A 231 2.11 11.33 1.18
C PHE A 231 2.90 12.35 0.32
N GLU A 232 2.37 13.57 0.15
CA GLU A 232 3.10 14.60 -0.60
C GLU A 232 4.42 15.00 0.07
N ALA A 233 4.50 14.98 1.39
CA ALA A 233 5.75 15.21 2.11
C ALA A 233 6.77 14.11 1.83
N ALA A 234 6.33 12.86 1.78
CA ALA A 234 7.16 11.71 1.38
C ALA A 234 7.62 11.83 -0.08
N ILE A 235 6.72 12.21 -1.01
CA ILE A 235 7.08 12.46 -2.42
C ILE A 235 8.13 13.57 -2.53
N ARG A 236 7.97 14.68 -1.82
CA ARG A 236 8.97 15.76 -1.82
C ARG A 236 10.31 15.31 -1.24
N ALA A 237 10.32 14.42 -0.25
CA ALA A 237 11.54 13.84 0.29
C ALA A 237 12.23 12.96 -0.77
N GLU A 238 11.46 12.14 -1.49
CA GLU A 238 11.99 11.30 -2.56
C GLU A 238 12.52 12.13 -3.74
N LEU A 239 11.81 13.20 -4.15
CA LEU A 239 12.26 14.12 -5.19
C LEU A 239 13.55 14.86 -4.83
N ARG A 240 13.81 15.15 -3.55
CA ARG A 240 15.10 15.71 -3.12
C ARG A 240 16.23 14.69 -3.24
N HIS A 241 15.92 13.41 -3.07
CA HIS A 241 16.89 12.33 -3.22
C HIS A 241 17.15 11.99 -4.69
N ASP A 242 16.09 11.89 -5.48
CA ASP A 242 16.15 11.62 -6.92
C ASP A 242 15.21 12.55 -7.69
N PRO A 243 15.68 13.72 -8.17
CA PRO A 243 14.86 14.66 -8.92
C PRO A 243 14.31 14.12 -10.24
N ASN A 244 14.87 13.02 -10.74
CA ASN A 244 14.51 12.41 -12.02
C ASN A 244 13.65 11.14 -11.87
N MET A 245 13.08 10.90 -10.70
CA MET A 245 12.36 9.65 -10.44
C MET A 245 11.17 9.40 -11.39
N PHE A 246 10.68 10.42 -12.08
CA PHE A 246 9.58 10.31 -13.04
C PHE A 246 10.03 10.30 -14.53
N ALA A 247 11.34 10.16 -14.79
CA ALA A 247 11.87 10.14 -16.15
C ALA A 247 11.50 8.89 -16.95
#